data_addb82a8247a1356e0faa0f80a256ae4
#
_entry.id   addb82a8247a1356e0faa0f80a256ae4
#
_cell.length_a   1.000
_cell.length_b   1.000
_cell.length_c   1.000
_cell.angle_alpha   90.00
_cell.angle_beta   90.00
_cell.angle_gamma   90.00
#
_symmetry.space_group_name_H-M   'P 1'
#
loop_
_entity.id
_entity.type
_entity.pdbx_description
1 polymer ?
#
loop_
_entity_poly.entity_id
_entity_poly.type
_entity_poly.pdbx_seq_one_letter_code
_entity_poly.pdbx_strand_id
1 'polypeptide(L)'
;LSENAIRESGIKVIPPNTVIMSFKLSIGKTSITTENMYSNEAIMAFHDKHVVEMLPEYIFYMFKYKNWDEGSNKAVMGKTLNKATLSEMIIEICSIEKQREIVKLLDMISDVLLGRKNELLLLDNLIQARFVEMFGDLMINNKQWMRLKISEICTEIVDCINKTAPTVEYETEYKMLRTTNVKNGEV
;
A
#
# COMPACT_ATOMS: atom_id res chain seq x y z
N LEU A 1 1.07 -3.53 -25.22
CA LEU A 1 2.25 -3.18 -26.01
C LEU A 1 2.10 -3.73 -27.41
N SER A 2 2.48 -2.96 -28.46
CA SER A 2 2.52 -3.46 -29.83
C SER A 2 3.85 -4.23 -30.08
N GLU A 3 3.83 -5.17 -31.04
CA GLU A 3 5.04 -5.91 -31.44
C GLU A 3 6.16 -4.98 -31.90
N ASN A 4 5.82 -3.91 -32.60
CA ASN A 4 6.79 -2.91 -33.04
C ASN A 4 7.46 -2.21 -31.84
N ALA A 5 6.68 -1.81 -30.82
CA ALA A 5 7.21 -1.18 -29.62
C ALA A 5 8.17 -2.10 -28.85
N ILE A 6 7.84 -3.39 -28.77
CA ILE A 6 8.71 -4.41 -28.14
C ILE A 6 10.04 -4.52 -28.88
N ARG A 7 9.96 -4.60 -30.21
CA ARG A 7 11.15 -4.74 -31.07
C ARG A 7 12.03 -3.51 -31.04
N GLU A 8 11.45 -2.31 -31.10
CA GLU A 8 12.19 -1.04 -31.07
C GLU A 8 12.82 -0.74 -29.73
N SER A 9 12.14 -1.05 -28.63
CA SER A 9 12.64 -0.81 -27.27
C SER A 9 13.68 -1.83 -26.80
N GLY A 10 13.74 -3.00 -27.43
CA GLY A 10 14.62 -4.10 -27.03
C GLY A 10 14.34 -4.66 -25.64
N ILE A 11 13.15 -4.39 -25.07
CA ILE A 11 12.72 -4.94 -23.79
C ILE A 11 12.60 -6.46 -23.87
N LYS A 12 12.99 -7.12 -22.76
CA LYS A 12 12.98 -8.59 -22.69
C LYS A 12 11.69 -9.05 -22.01
N VAL A 13 11.17 -10.20 -22.49
CA VAL A 13 10.07 -10.89 -21.84
C VAL A 13 10.51 -11.40 -20.47
N ILE A 14 9.63 -11.28 -19.51
CA ILE A 14 9.74 -11.87 -18.18
C ILE A 14 8.77 -13.05 -18.17
N PRO A 15 9.26 -14.29 -18.06
CA PRO A 15 8.41 -15.48 -18.06
C PRO A 15 7.57 -15.58 -16.77
N PRO A 16 6.53 -16.43 -16.75
CA PRO A 16 5.78 -16.73 -15.53
C PRO A 16 6.70 -17.32 -14.45
N ASN A 17 6.23 -17.27 -13.21
CA ASN A 17 6.95 -17.71 -12.02
C ASN A 17 8.29 -16.98 -11.77
N THR A 18 8.43 -15.78 -12.29
CA THR A 18 9.60 -14.93 -12.04
C THR A 18 9.28 -13.92 -10.95
N VAL A 19 10.12 -13.85 -9.93
CA VAL A 19 10.02 -12.81 -8.89
C VAL A 19 10.45 -11.48 -9.49
N ILE A 20 9.61 -10.47 -9.31
CA ILE A 20 9.87 -9.09 -9.72
C ILE A 20 9.81 -8.16 -8.52
N MET A 21 10.58 -7.09 -8.55
CA MET A 21 10.62 -6.09 -7.47
C MET A 21 10.82 -4.68 -8.01
N SER A 22 10.11 -3.72 -7.45
CA SER A 22 10.38 -2.31 -7.71
C SER A 22 11.66 -1.86 -6.99
N PHE A 23 12.55 -1.15 -7.70
CA PHE A 23 13.82 -0.68 -7.15
C PHE A 23 14.04 0.82 -7.30
N LYS A 24 13.07 1.53 -7.86
CA LYS A 24 13.02 3.00 -7.94
C LYS A 24 11.71 3.50 -7.32
N LEU A 25 11.71 4.69 -6.73
CA LEU A 25 10.56 5.39 -6.13
C LEU A 25 9.94 4.64 -4.94
N SER A 26 9.36 3.48 -5.16
CA SER A 26 8.76 2.62 -4.13
C SER A 26 9.55 1.32 -4.04
N ILE A 27 10.65 1.33 -3.31
CA ILE A 27 11.56 0.19 -3.20
C ILE A 27 10.91 -0.98 -2.45
N GLY A 28 11.14 -2.21 -2.92
CA GLY A 28 10.75 -3.43 -2.23
C GLY A 28 9.33 -3.93 -2.48
N LYS A 29 8.55 -3.28 -3.35
CA LYS A 29 7.28 -3.87 -3.79
C LYS A 29 7.57 -5.07 -4.66
N THR A 30 7.20 -6.25 -4.19
CA THR A 30 7.55 -7.53 -4.80
C THR A 30 6.30 -8.28 -5.27
N SER A 31 6.41 -8.97 -6.38
CA SER A 31 5.37 -9.85 -6.94
C SER A 31 5.99 -11.02 -7.68
N ILE A 32 5.16 -12.00 -8.08
CA ILE A 32 5.52 -13.10 -8.95
C ILE A 32 4.68 -12.99 -10.22
N THR A 33 5.30 -13.12 -11.37
CA THR A 33 4.61 -13.09 -12.66
C THR A 33 3.80 -14.37 -12.86
N THR A 34 2.57 -14.23 -13.39
CA THR A 34 1.68 -15.36 -13.70
C THR A 34 1.69 -15.74 -15.18
N GLU A 35 2.15 -14.82 -16.03
CA GLU A 35 2.23 -15.00 -17.49
C GLU A 35 3.44 -14.25 -18.04
N ASN A 36 3.69 -14.35 -19.34
CA ASN A 36 4.74 -13.58 -19.99
C ASN A 36 4.43 -12.09 -19.93
N MET A 37 5.31 -11.31 -19.32
CA MET A 37 5.15 -9.87 -19.09
C MET A 37 6.37 -9.09 -19.55
N TYR A 38 6.22 -7.79 -19.68
CA TYR A 38 7.28 -6.83 -19.89
C TYR A 38 7.24 -5.79 -18.76
N SER A 39 8.39 -5.30 -18.37
CA SER A 39 8.48 -4.28 -17.31
C SER A 39 9.10 -2.99 -17.84
N ASN A 40 8.86 -1.91 -17.10
CA ASN A 40 9.58 -0.65 -17.29
C ASN A 40 10.92 -0.67 -16.53
N GLU A 41 11.65 0.42 -16.63
CA GLU A 41 12.99 0.59 -16.03
C GLU A 41 13.00 0.71 -14.49
N ALA A 42 11.82 0.68 -13.83
CA ALA A 42 11.70 0.73 -12.37
C ALA A 42 11.50 -0.64 -11.72
N ILE A 43 11.33 -1.69 -12.54
CA ILE A 43 11.10 -3.07 -12.10
C ILE A 43 12.29 -3.93 -12.46
N MET A 44 12.77 -4.72 -11.51
CA MET A 44 13.81 -5.72 -11.68
C MET A 44 13.19 -7.10 -11.64
N ALA A 45 13.60 -7.98 -12.56
CA ALA A 45 13.22 -9.38 -12.61
C ALA A 45 14.40 -10.26 -12.16
N PHE A 46 14.12 -11.25 -11.34
CA PHE A 46 15.09 -12.17 -10.77
C PHE A 46 14.92 -13.55 -11.40
N HIS A 47 15.63 -13.77 -12.49
CA HIS A 47 15.61 -15.06 -13.19
C HIS A 47 16.45 -16.09 -12.43
N ASP A 48 15.84 -17.20 -12.06
CA ASP A 48 16.53 -18.30 -11.40
C ASP A 48 17.57 -18.94 -12.34
N LYS A 49 18.77 -19.20 -11.82
CA LYS A 49 19.83 -19.93 -12.51
C LYS A 49 19.81 -21.44 -12.24
N HIS A 50 18.87 -21.90 -11.39
CA HIS A 50 18.73 -23.31 -10.98
C HIS A 50 20.02 -23.92 -10.39
N VAL A 51 20.82 -23.11 -9.68
CA VAL A 51 22.04 -23.58 -8.99
C VAL A 51 21.67 -24.35 -7.72
N VAL A 52 20.56 -23.96 -7.07
CA VAL A 52 19.96 -24.61 -5.90
C VAL A 52 18.45 -24.67 -6.10
N GLU A 53 17.81 -25.64 -5.46
CA GLU A 53 16.34 -25.69 -5.45
C GLU A 53 15.78 -24.53 -4.64
N MET A 54 14.97 -23.69 -5.29
CA MET A 54 14.44 -22.47 -4.70
C MET A 54 13.03 -22.19 -5.20
N LEU A 55 12.09 -21.99 -4.26
CA LEU A 55 10.73 -21.60 -4.58
C LEU A 55 10.65 -20.11 -4.87
N PRO A 56 9.99 -19.68 -5.96
CA PRO A 56 9.74 -18.26 -6.22
C PRO A 56 9.00 -17.58 -5.08
N GLU A 57 8.05 -18.26 -4.44
CA GLU A 57 7.28 -17.76 -3.30
C GLU A 57 8.16 -17.52 -2.07
N TYR A 58 9.19 -18.35 -1.86
CA TYR A 58 10.15 -18.15 -0.78
C TYR A 58 10.94 -16.86 -0.97
N ILE A 59 11.45 -16.62 -2.17
CA ILE A 59 12.15 -15.36 -2.54
C ILE A 59 11.20 -14.16 -2.49
N PHE A 60 9.97 -14.33 -2.96
CA PHE A 60 8.94 -13.30 -2.88
C PHE A 60 8.73 -12.83 -1.44
N TYR A 61 8.54 -13.74 -0.50
CA TYR A 61 8.36 -13.40 0.91
C TYR A 61 9.61 -12.79 1.53
N MET A 62 10.77 -13.34 1.22
CA MET A 62 12.05 -12.80 1.68
C MET A 62 12.21 -11.34 1.25
N PHE A 63 11.95 -11.00 0.00
CA PHE A 63 12.08 -9.65 -0.51
C PHE A 63 10.98 -8.72 -0.02
N LYS A 64 9.76 -9.21 0.09
CA LYS A 64 8.59 -8.44 0.55
C LYS A 64 8.74 -7.93 1.99
N TYR A 65 9.36 -8.72 2.85
CA TYR A 65 9.49 -8.40 4.28
C TYR A 65 10.90 -7.97 4.69
N LYS A 66 11.85 -7.95 3.76
CA LYS A 66 13.18 -7.41 4.01
C LYS A 66 13.10 -5.91 4.24
N ASN A 67 13.79 -5.44 5.28
CA ASN A 67 14.02 -4.01 5.47
C ASN A 67 15.09 -3.54 4.47
N TRP A 68 14.68 -2.87 3.41
CA TRP A 68 15.56 -2.38 2.35
C TRP A 68 16.29 -1.08 2.75
N ASP A 69 15.93 -0.46 3.88
CA ASP A 69 16.60 0.73 4.42
C ASP A 69 17.81 0.38 5.29
N GLU A 70 17.96 -0.85 5.75
CA GLU A 70 19.10 -1.32 6.49
C GLU A 70 20.31 -1.54 5.57
N GLY A 71 21.43 -0.91 5.92
CA GLY A 71 22.73 -1.04 5.19
C GLY A 71 22.99 0.05 4.17
N SER A 72 22.15 1.03 4.04
CA SER A 72 22.40 2.19 3.20
C SER A 72 22.87 3.36 4.06
N ASN A 73 24.10 3.86 3.84
CA ASN A 73 24.61 5.07 4.48
C ASN A 73 23.57 6.20 4.43
N LYS A 74 23.21 6.75 5.59
CA LYS A 74 22.18 7.77 5.83
C LYS A 74 22.35 9.11 5.09
N ALA A 75 23.20 9.19 4.07
CA ALA A 75 23.68 10.45 3.53
C ALA A 75 22.99 10.96 2.26
N VAL A 76 22.05 10.22 1.63
CA VAL A 76 21.40 10.73 0.40
C VAL A 76 19.90 10.45 0.41
N MET A 77 19.08 11.49 0.48
CA MET A 77 17.66 11.45 0.13
C MET A 77 17.53 10.90 -1.30
N GLY A 78 16.88 9.73 -1.44
CA GLY A 78 16.62 9.12 -2.74
C GLY A 78 17.52 7.93 -3.07
N LYS A 79 17.63 6.93 -2.15
CA LYS A 79 18.35 5.69 -2.42
C LYS A 79 17.67 4.90 -3.52
N THR A 80 18.34 4.82 -4.65
CA THR A 80 18.06 3.84 -5.68
C THR A 80 18.86 2.58 -5.38
N LEU A 81 18.18 1.46 -5.13
CA LEU A 81 18.80 0.17 -5.31
C LEU A 81 19.24 0.07 -6.78
N ASN A 82 20.37 -0.53 -7.04
CA ASN A 82 20.81 -0.79 -8.39
C ASN A 82 21.19 -2.26 -8.57
N LYS A 83 21.36 -2.69 -9.82
CA LYS A 83 21.68 -4.08 -10.14
C LYS A 83 22.97 -4.54 -9.47
N ALA A 84 23.99 -3.68 -9.37
CA ALA A 84 25.27 -4.02 -8.77
C ALA A 84 25.12 -4.31 -7.27
N THR A 85 24.47 -3.41 -6.53
CA THR A 85 24.24 -3.61 -5.07
C THR A 85 23.38 -4.82 -4.77
N LEU A 86 22.37 -5.11 -5.62
CA LEU A 86 21.53 -6.30 -5.45
C LEU A 86 22.26 -7.60 -5.79
N SER A 87 23.16 -7.59 -6.78
CA SER A 87 23.93 -8.80 -7.14
C SER A 87 24.96 -9.20 -6.10
N GLU A 88 25.41 -8.27 -5.27
CA GLU A 88 26.34 -8.53 -4.15
C GLU A 88 25.62 -8.93 -2.85
N MET A 89 24.29 -8.92 -2.84
CA MET A 89 23.51 -9.24 -1.65
C MET A 89 23.56 -10.74 -1.37
N ILE A 90 23.95 -11.08 -0.15
CA ILE A 90 23.94 -12.47 0.33
C ILE A 90 22.55 -12.78 0.88
N ILE A 91 21.99 -13.91 0.45
CA ILE A 91 20.74 -14.47 0.95
C ILE A 91 20.99 -15.86 1.52
N GLU A 92 20.30 -16.20 2.59
CA GLU A 92 20.35 -17.52 3.19
C GLU A 92 19.23 -18.39 2.61
N ILE A 93 19.59 -19.58 2.10
CA ILE A 93 18.64 -20.50 1.49
C ILE A 93 18.60 -21.78 2.32
N CYS A 94 17.46 -22.09 2.89
CA CYS A 94 17.22 -23.33 3.61
C CYS A 94 16.80 -24.46 2.64
N SER A 95 16.64 -25.70 3.17
CA SER A 95 16.20 -26.84 2.37
C SER A 95 14.83 -26.59 1.73
N ILE A 96 14.53 -27.25 0.64
CA ILE A 96 13.28 -27.08 -0.12
C ILE A 96 12.04 -27.42 0.74
N GLU A 97 12.15 -28.42 1.63
CA GLU A 97 11.10 -28.77 2.58
C GLU A 97 10.81 -27.62 3.52
N LYS A 98 11.88 -26.99 4.04
CA LYS A 98 11.74 -25.84 4.94
C LYS A 98 11.19 -24.62 4.24
N GLN A 99 11.57 -24.38 2.98
CA GLN A 99 10.98 -23.33 2.15
C GLN A 99 9.47 -23.54 2.00
N ARG A 100 9.00 -24.76 1.70
CA ARG A 100 7.56 -25.08 1.60
C ARG A 100 6.81 -24.84 2.90
N GLU A 101 7.38 -25.20 4.05
CA GLU A 101 6.77 -24.92 5.36
C GLU A 101 6.61 -23.42 5.60
N ILE A 102 7.66 -22.64 5.33
CA ILE A 102 7.67 -21.18 5.50
C ILE A 102 6.64 -20.54 4.58
N VAL A 103 6.65 -20.89 3.30
CA VAL A 103 5.70 -20.35 2.32
C VAL A 103 4.27 -20.65 2.74
N LYS A 104 3.96 -21.90 3.05
CA LYS A 104 2.62 -22.30 3.51
C LYS A 104 2.14 -21.48 4.71
N LEU A 105 3.01 -21.28 5.71
CA LEU A 105 2.65 -20.49 6.89
C LEU A 105 2.38 -19.03 6.53
N LEU A 106 3.23 -18.44 5.70
CA LEU A 106 3.08 -17.04 5.30
C LEU A 106 1.87 -16.82 4.38
N ASP A 107 1.54 -17.79 3.52
CA ASP A 107 0.30 -17.79 2.74
C ASP A 107 -0.93 -17.79 3.64
N MET A 108 -0.99 -18.69 4.61
CA MET A 108 -2.10 -18.76 5.59
C MET A 108 -2.28 -17.44 6.34
N ILE A 109 -1.18 -16.81 6.78
CA ILE A 109 -1.22 -15.49 7.45
C ILE A 109 -1.71 -14.41 6.48
N SER A 110 -1.25 -14.43 5.23
CA SER A 110 -1.64 -13.46 4.21
C SER A 110 -3.13 -13.57 3.88
N ASP A 111 -3.66 -14.78 3.78
CA ASP A 111 -5.10 -15.03 3.55
C ASP A 111 -5.96 -14.52 4.70
N VAL A 112 -5.54 -14.75 5.95
CA VAL A 112 -6.23 -14.19 7.13
C VAL A 112 -6.22 -12.67 7.09
N LEU A 113 -5.09 -12.04 6.79
CA LEU A 113 -4.98 -10.58 6.69
C LEU A 113 -5.87 -10.02 5.58
N LEU A 114 -5.91 -10.67 4.42
CA LEU A 114 -6.78 -10.28 3.31
C LEU A 114 -8.26 -10.41 3.69
N GLY A 115 -8.64 -11.53 4.35
CA GLY A 115 -9.98 -11.75 4.86
C GLY A 115 -10.43 -10.63 5.82
N ARG A 116 -9.57 -10.24 6.77
CA ARG A 116 -9.87 -9.15 7.72
C ARG A 116 -10.01 -7.79 7.05
N LYS A 117 -9.19 -7.51 6.04
CA LYS A 117 -9.35 -6.27 5.25
C LYS A 117 -10.69 -6.22 4.52
N ASN A 118 -11.10 -7.34 3.93
CA ASN A 118 -12.38 -7.44 3.25
C ASN A 118 -13.57 -7.31 4.24
N GLU A 119 -13.46 -7.90 5.44
CA GLU A 119 -14.45 -7.71 6.51
C GLU A 119 -14.62 -6.23 6.87
N LEU A 120 -13.53 -5.51 7.09
CA LEU A 120 -13.59 -4.07 7.38
C LEU A 120 -14.27 -3.29 6.25
N LEU A 121 -13.94 -3.58 4.99
CA LEU A 121 -14.58 -2.95 3.84
C LEU A 121 -16.09 -3.23 3.80
N LEU A 122 -16.50 -4.46 4.11
CA LEU A 122 -17.92 -4.83 4.16
C LEU A 122 -18.66 -4.11 5.30
N LEU A 123 -18.00 -3.91 6.44
CA LEU A 123 -18.56 -3.13 7.56
C LEU A 123 -18.75 -1.65 7.19
N ASP A 124 -17.77 -1.04 6.52
CA ASP A 124 -17.91 0.33 6.03
C ASP A 124 -19.07 0.46 5.03
N ASN A 125 -19.19 -0.50 4.10
CA ASN A 125 -20.30 -0.55 3.15
C ASN A 125 -21.66 -0.73 3.87
N LEU A 126 -21.69 -1.52 4.94
CA LEU A 126 -22.91 -1.70 5.74
C LEU A 126 -23.33 -0.40 6.43
N ILE A 127 -22.38 0.36 6.99
CA ILE A 127 -22.67 1.68 7.58
C ILE A 127 -23.28 2.61 6.54
N GLN A 128 -22.69 2.68 5.34
CA GLN A 128 -23.21 3.49 4.25
C GLN A 128 -24.61 3.04 3.81
N ALA A 129 -24.83 1.73 3.66
CA ALA A 129 -26.14 1.17 3.30
C ALA A 129 -27.21 1.49 4.36
N ARG A 130 -26.86 1.36 5.65
CA ARG A 130 -27.75 1.73 6.76
C ARG A 130 -28.05 3.22 6.78
N PHE A 131 -27.05 4.06 6.50
CA PHE A 131 -27.29 5.50 6.37
C PHE A 131 -28.34 5.78 5.29
N VAL A 132 -28.19 5.21 4.09
CA VAL A 132 -29.16 5.41 3.00
C VAL A 132 -30.52 4.81 3.33
N GLU A 133 -30.58 3.65 4.00
CA GLU A 133 -31.85 3.05 4.45
C GLU A 133 -32.57 3.97 5.43
N MET A 134 -31.87 4.54 6.41
CA MET A 134 -32.45 5.39 7.46
C MET A 134 -32.82 6.77 6.94
N PHE A 135 -31.94 7.43 6.24
CA PHE A 135 -32.11 8.82 5.80
C PHE A 135 -32.65 8.95 4.38
N GLY A 136 -32.61 7.89 3.59
CA GLY A 136 -32.96 7.91 2.18
C GLY A 136 -31.91 8.59 1.32
N ASP A 137 -32.24 8.80 0.06
CA ASP A 137 -31.43 9.61 -0.84
C ASP A 137 -31.62 11.10 -0.51
N LEU A 138 -30.62 11.72 0.06
CA LEU A 138 -30.65 13.12 0.48
C LEU A 138 -30.82 14.09 -0.70
N MET A 139 -30.44 13.72 -1.91
CA MET A 139 -30.60 14.55 -3.11
C MET A 139 -32.07 14.56 -3.54
N ILE A 140 -32.72 13.41 -3.57
CA ILE A 140 -34.11 13.22 -4.01
C ILE A 140 -35.08 13.51 -2.87
N ASN A 141 -34.66 13.29 -1.60
CA ASN A 141 -35.48 13.34 -0.41
C ASN A 141 -36.72 12.42 -0.49
N ASN A 142 -36.49 11.18 -0.87
CA ASN A 142 -37.53 10.16 -1.03
C ASN A 142 -38.27 9.82 0.28
N LYS A 143 -37.71 10.17 1.44
CA LYS A 143 -38.31 10.04 2.77
C LYS A 143 -39.14 11.27 3.18
N GLN A 144 -39.17 12.31 2.36
CA GLN A 144 -39.87 13.57 2.61
C GLN A 144 -39.47 14.26 3.93
N TRP A 145 -38.19 14.18 4.31
CA TRP A 145 -37.67 14.89 5.47
C TRP A 145 -37.81 16.41 5.29
N MET A 146 -38.03 17.11 6.39
CA MET A 146 -38.02 18.57 6.40
C MET A 146 -36.65 19.08 5.92
N ARG A 147 -36.65 20.04 5.01
CA ARG A 147 -35.45 20.68 4.52
C ARG A 147 -35.34 22.08 5.11
N LEU A 148 -34.24 22.32 5.81
CA LEU A 148 -33.91 23.61 6.40
C LEU A 148 -32.48 23.97 5.96
N LYS A 149 -32.22 25.25 5.89
CA LYS A 149 -30.85 25.74 5.72
C LYS A 149 -30.08 25.56 7.02
N ILE A 150 -28.77 25.29 6.93
CA ILE A 150 -27.93 25.19 8.12
C ILE A 150 -28.02 26.47 8.96
N SER A 151 -28.12 27.65 8.32
CA SER A 151 -28.29 28.95 8.99
C SER A 151 -29.62 29.11 9.74
N GLU A 152 -30.62 28.26 9.47
CA GLU A 152 -31.91 28.27 10.17
C GLU A 152 -31.88 27.40 11.44
N ILE A 153 -30.93 26.48 11.54
CA ILE A 153 -30.82 25.54 12.68
C ILE A 153 -29.59 25.81 13.55
N CYS A 154 -28.59 26.53 13.04
CA CYS A 154 -27.42 26.92 13.80
C CYS A 154 -27.54 28.37 14.27
N THR A 155 -27.21 28.62 15.54
CA THR A 155 -27.18 29.97 16.09
C THR A 155 -26.08 30.82 15.44
N GLU A 156 -24.95 30.18 15.11
CA GLU A 156 -23.82 30.83 14.48
C GLU A 156 -23.04 29.81 13.65
N ILE A 157 -22.52 30.22 12.50
CA ILE A 157 -21.58 29.45 11.69
C ILE A 157 -20.31 30.30 11.63
N VAL A 158 -19.26 29.83 12.33
CA VAL A 158 -18.02 30.60 12.49
C VAL A 158 -16.95 30.08 11.53
N ASP A 159 -16.32 30.98 10.84
CA ASP A 159 -15.10 30.75 10.07
C ASP A 159 -13.88 31.22 10.89
N CYS A 160 -12.77 30.50 10.82
CA CYS A 160 -11.55 30.90 11.47
C CYS A 160 -10.78 31.92 10.60
N ILE A 161 -10.28 32.97 11.25
CA ILE A 161 -9.36 33.91 10.61
C ILE A 161 -8.14 33.13 10.11
N ASN A 162 -7.67 33.42 8.89
CA ASN A 162 -6.48 32.78 8.27
C ASN A 162 -5.18 33.04 9.04
N LYS A 163 -5.18 32.73 10.34
CA LYS A 163 -4.06 32.97 11.24
C LYS A 163 -3.95 31.82 12.23
N THR A 164 -2.92 31.02 12.13
CA THR A 164 -2.62 29.97 13.11
C THR A 164 -1.98 30.61 14.33
N ALA A 165 -2.59 30.46 15.50
CA ALA A 165 -1.99 30.93 16.74
C ALA A 165 -0.70 30.11 17.04
N PRO A 166 0.33 30.75 17.60
CA PRO A 166 1.53 30.03 18.02
C PRO A 166 1.19 29.02 19.11
N THR A 167 1.78 27.82 19.01
CA THR A 167 1.66 26.78 20.04
C THR A 167 2.75 26.93 21.09
N VAL A 168 2.46 26.54 22.33
CA VAL A 168 3.40 26.47 23.45
C VAL A 168 3.72 25.01 23.75
N GLU A 169 4.87 24.75 24.34
CA GLU A 169 5.33 23.38 24.68
C GLU A 169 4.80 22.86 26.01
N TYR A 170 4.15 23.71 26.78
CA TYR A 170 3.54 23.35 28.07
C TYR A 170 2.02 23.18 27.94
N GLU A 171 1.43 22.38 28.79
CA GLU A 171 0.01 22.09 28.79
C GLU A 171 -0.81 23.31 29.22
N THR A 172 -1.85 23.64 28.48
CA THR A 172 -2.78 24.75 28.76
C THR A 172 -4.23 24.27 28.70
N GLU A 173 -5.14 25.02 29.31
CA GLU A 173 -6.58 24.77 29.22
C GLU A 173 -7.14 25.02 27.79
N TYR A 174 -6.40 25.74 26.95
CA TYR A 174 -6.83 26.10 25.59
C TYR A 174 -6.27 25.10 24.60
N LYS A 175 -7.15 24.48 23.81
CA LYS A 175 -6.80 23.51 22.78
C LYS A 175 -7.10 24.03 21.39
N MET A 176 -6.16 23.93 20.48
CA MET A 176 -6.37 24.28 19.08
C MET A 176 -6.67 23.01 18.27
N LEU A 177 -7.79 23.01 17.56
CA LEU A 177 -8.12 21.99 16.60
C LEU A 177 -7.43 22.22 15.26
N ARG A 178 -6.82 21.19 14.74
CA ARG A 178 -6.28 21.13 13.37
C ARG A 178 -6.98 20.04 12.58
N THR A 179 -6.92 20.10 11.27
CA THR A 179 -7.50 19.06 10.39
C THR A 179 -7.02 17.66 10.71
N THR A 180 -5.81 17.53 11.26
CA THR A 180 -5.24 16.24 11.70
C THR A 180 -5.88 15.70 12.99
N ASN A 181 -6.59 16.53 13.75
CA ASN A 181 -7.26 16.13 14.98
C ASN A 181 -8.71 15.66 14.74
N VAL A 182 -9.30 16.06 13.62
CA VAL A 182 -10.68 15.65 13.27
C VAL A 182 -10.60 14.32 12.53
N LYS A 183 -10.89 13.21 13.22
CA LYS A 183 -10.83 11.87 12.66
C LYS A 183 -12.06 11.05 13.09
N ASN A 184 -12.79 10.51 12.14
CA ASN A 184 -13.84 9.49 12.38
C ASN A 184 -14.83 9.82 13.50
N GLY A 185 -15.18 11.10 13.69
CA GLY A 185 -16.12 11.53 14.74
C GLY A 185 -15.49 11.76 16.13
N GLU A 186 -14.18 11.66 16.24
CA GLU A 186 -13.42 11.96 17.46
C GLU A 186 -12.50 13.17 17.25
N VAL A 187 -12.20 13.88 18.35
CA VAL A 187 -11.33 15.05 18.38
C VAL A 187 -10.22 14.85 19.39
#